data_bd79efbe816e585b8a639ee45d612d39
#
_entry.id   bd79efbe816e585b8a639ee45d612d39
#
_cell.length_a   1.000
_cell.length_b   1.000
_cell.length_c   1.000
_cell.angle_alpha   90.00
_cell.angle_beta   90.00
_cell.angle_gamma   90.00
#
_symmetry.space_group_name_H-M   'P 1'
#
loop_
_entity.id
_entity.type
_entity.pdbx_description
1 polymer ?
#
loop_
_entity_poly.entity_id
_entity_poly.type
_entity_poly.pdbx_seq_one_letter_code
_entity_poly.pdbx_strand_id
1 'polypeptide(L)'
;MPEAGLILVTGAGGGVGGVGGKVVALLRQRGRAVRAMAHHDDDRADALRALGASVVVGDLTRPADIAAALDSARRMFFSMSLAPSYLEAAATVATVARAVGDLDALVAISQMTVSQMDALSMGESHHQRLHWLSEQVFNWSGLPVVHVRPTLFLDNPVFTTVAARTIADSGTIRLPFGTGRTSPITTDDVARVVAAILTDPGPYVGRVLELTGPRSQDMNGVAEEYARALSRPVTYVDIPPEMWAKQVLAAAGLGPYVEEHLLTVARLHRENRYDRMTTTVEEITGRPAESVEEFVTRQRDLFAG
;
A
#
# COMPACT_ATOMS: atom_id res chain seq x y z
N MET A 1 10.04 -1.92 -31.76
CA MET A 1 9.97 -1.91 -30.26
C MET A 1 9.61 -3.32 -29.86
N PRO A 2 10.33 -4.00 -28.95
CA PRO A 2 9.85 -5.29 -28.48
C PRO A 2 8.46 -5.10 -27.91
N GLU A 3 7.53 -6.00 -28.25
CA GLU A 3 6.18 -6.02 -27.70
C GLU A 3 6.29 -6.00 -26.19
N ALA A 4 5.74 -4.97 -25.56
CA ALA A 4 5.75 -4.87 -24.11
C ALA A 4 4.85 -6.00 -23.56
N GLY A 5 5.49 -7.06 -23.06
CA GLY A 5 4.81 -8.26 -22.59
C GLY A 5 3.68 -8.00 -21.60
N LEU A 6 2.84 -9.01 -21.42
CA LEU A 6 1.71 -8.97 -20.48
C LEU A 6 2.20 -8.68 -19.05
N ILE A 7 1.47 -7.82 -18.33
CA ILE A 7 1.74 -7.46 -16.94
C ILE A 7 0.67 -8.09 -16.05
N LEU A 8 1.09 -8.94 -15.10
CA LEU A 8 0.21 -9.46 -14.06
C LEU A 8 0.13 -8.50 -12.89
N VAL A 9 -1.09 -8.17 -12.45
CA VAL A 9 -1.32 -7.33 -11.26
C VAL A 9 -2.17 -8.11 -10.28
N THR A 10 -1.63 -8.37 -9.08
CA THR A 10 -2.36 -9.00 -7.97
C THR A 10 -2.85 -7.96 -6.98
N GLY A 11 -3.76 -8.31 -6.09
CA GLY A 11 -4.38 -7.37 -5.15
C GLY A 11 -5.25 -6.30 -5.81
N ALA A 12 -5.61 -6.47 -7.09
CA ALA A 12 -6.34 -5.47 -7.86
C ALA A 12 -7.79 -5.26 -7.39
N GLY A 13 -8.43 -6.32 -6.83
CA GLY A 13 -9.76 -6.25 -6.23
C GLY A 13 -9.76 -5.93 -4.73
N GLY A 14 -8.61 -5.57 -4.15
CA GLY A 14 -8.46 -5.33 -2.71
C GLY A 14 -9.15 -4.07 -2.21
N GLY A 15 -9.56 -4.09 -0.92
CA GLY A 15 -10.30 -3.01 -0.30
C GLY A 15 -9.43 -1.86 0.22
N VAL A 16 -8.54 -2.12 1.17
CA VAL A 16 -7.77 -1.05 1.82
C VAL A 16 -6.73 -0.48 0.88
N GLY A 17 -6.89 0.79 0.53
CA GLY A 17 -5.95 1.54 -0.29
C GLY A 17 -5.99 1.27 -1.80
N GLY A 18 -6.48 0.11 -2.28
CA GLY A 18 -6.75 -0.12 -3.70
C GLY A 18 -5.60 0.10 -4.69
N VAL A 19 -4.33 -0.02 -4.28
CA VAL A 19 -3.16 0.26 -5.14
C VAL A 19 -3.20 -0.55 -6.43
N GLY A 20 -3.53 -1.85 -6.35
CA GLY A 20 -3.55 -2.73 -7.51
C GLY A 20 -4.54 -2.28 -8.60
N GLY A 21 -5.76 -1.90 -8.23
CA GLY A 21 -6.75 -1.38 -9.18
C GLY A 21 -6.29 -0.10 -9.88
N LYS A 22 -5.65 0.82 -9.12
CA LYS A 22 -5.07 2.06 -9.67
C LYS A 22 -3.89 1.75 -10.61
N VAL A 23 -3.05 0.76 -10.29
CA VAL A 23 -1.98 0.29 -11.17
C VAL A 23 -2.55 -0.25 -12.48
N VAL A 24 -3.61 -1.07 -12.42
CA VAL A 24 -4.32 -1.56 -13.62
C VAL A 24 -4.79 -0.40 -14.48
N ALA A 25 -5.50 0.58 -13.89
CA ALA A 25 -5.99 1.75 -14.61
C ALA A 25 -4.87 2.53 -15.32
N LEU A 26 -3.77 2.83 -14.60
CA LEU A 26 -2.63 3.57 -15.14
C LEU A 26 -1.91 2.82 -16.26
N LEU A 27 -1.73 1.51 -16.13
CA LEU A 27 -1.09 0.68 -17.17
C LEU A 27 -1.99 0.58 -18.40
N ARG A 28 -3.30 0.43 -18.23
CA ARG A 28 -4.25 0.42 -19.36
C ARG A 28 -4.31 1.76 -20.08
N GLN A 29 -4.28 2.88 -19.36
CA GLN A 29 -4.18 4.23 -19.95
C GLN A 29 -2.90 4.40 -20.78
N ARG A 30 -1.81 3.70 -20.42
CA ARG A 30 -0.56 3.66 -21.17
C ARG A 30 -0.55 2.63 -22.31
N GLY A 31 -1.68 2.01 -22.63
CA GLY A 31 -1.81 1.01 -23.69
C GLY A 31 -1.13 -0.34 -23.38
N ARG A 32 -0.81 -0.64 -22.11
CA ARG A 32 -0.17 -1.90 -21.74
C ARG A 32 -1.18 -3.04 -21.65
N ALA A 33 -0.79 -4.24 -22.07
CA ALA A 33 -1.57 -5.46 -21.82
C ALA A 33 -1.48 -5.81 -20.32
N VAL A 34 -2.64 -5.93 -19.65
CA VAL A 34 -2.73 -6.20 -18.21
C VAL A 34 -3.65 -7.37 -17.95
N ARG A 35 -3.17 -8.30 -17.15
CA ARG A 35 -3.98 -9.33 -16.48
C ARG A 35 -4.09 -8.96 -15.00
N ALA A 36 -5.31 -8.83 -14.51
CA ALA A 36 -5.59 -8.61 -13.10
C ALA A 36 -6.00 -9.93 -12.45
N MET A 37 -5.40 -10.27 -11.31
CA MET A 37 -5.82 -11.42 -10.51
C MET A 37 -6.76 -10.94 -9.40
N ALA A 38 -7.98 -11.47 -9.41
CA ALA A 38 -9.02 -11.23 -8.40
C ALA A 38 -9.26 -12.50 -7.58
N HIS A 39 -9.64 -12.36 -6.31
CA HIS A 39 -9.95 -13.52 -5.45
C HIS A 39 -11.36 -14.07 -5.72
N HIS A 40 -12.29 -13.22 -6.15
CA HIS A 40 -13.67 -13.58 -6.50
C HIS A 40 -14.06 -12.95 -7.84
N ASP A 41 -15.01 -13.61 -8.52
CA ASP A 41 -15.67 -13.06 -9.71
C ASP A 41 -16.89 -12.26 -9.27
N ASP A 42 -16.68 -10.99 -8.95
CA ASP A 42 -17.67 -10.07 -8.42
C ASP A 42 -17.58 -8.69 -9.11
N ASP A 43 -18.35 -7.71 -8.66
CA ASP A 43 -18.38 -6.35 -9.21
C ASP A 43 -16.99 -5.69 -9.30
N ARG A 44 -16.06 -6.08 -8.44
CA ARG A 44 -14.67 -5.59 -8.48
C ARG A 44 -13.91 -6.18 -9.67
N ALA A 45 -14.14 -7.47 -9.97
CA ALA A 45 -13.61 -8.11 -11.17
C ALA A 45 -14.20 -7.48 -12.44
N ASP A 46 -15.48 -7.15 -12.44
CA ASP A 46 -16.15 -6.46 -13.55
C ASP A 46 -15.61 -5.04 -13.76
N ALA A 47 -15.34 -4.31 -12.68
CA ALA A 47 -14.68 -3.00 -12.76
C ALA A 47 -13.29 -3.10 -13.42
N LEU A 48 -12.51 -4.15 -13.12
CA LEU A 48 -11.20 -4.38 -13.77
C LEU A 48 -11.35 -4.72 -15.26
N ARG A 49 -12.37 -5.51 -15.64
CA ARG A 49 -12.70 -5.80 -17.04
C ARG A 49 -13.11 -4.52 -17.78
N ALA A 50 -13.89 -3.65 -17.15
CA ALA A 50 -14.29 -2.36 -17.72
C ALA A 50 -13.10 -1.43 -17.98
N LEU A 51 -12.00 -1.55 -17.21
CA LEU A 51 -10.73 -0.87 -17.51
C LEU A 51 -9.97 -1.48 -18.71
N GLY A 52 -10.46 -2.59 -19.27
CA GLY A 52 -9.83 -3.30 -20.40
C GLY A 52 -8.74 -4.29 -19.96
N ALA A 53 -8.66 -4.67 -18.69
CA ALA A 53 -7.79 -5.75 -18.25
C ALA A 53 -8.43 -7.12 -18.51
N SER A 54 -7.64 -8.14 -18.81
CA SER A 54 -8.09 -9.52 -18.65
C SER A 54 -8.11 -9.86 -17.17
N VAL A 55 -9.11 -10.62 -16.71
CA VAL A 55 -9.23 -10.99 -15.31
C VAL A 55 -9.11 -12.50 -15.17
N VAL A 56 -8.26 -12.94 -14.23
CA VAL A 56 -8.18 -14.33 -13.77
C VAL A 56 -8.61 -14.38 -12.31
N VAL A 57 -9.45 -15.34 -11.97
CA VAL A 57 -9.86 -15.59 -10.58
C VAL A 57 -8.95 -16.65 -9.99
N GLY A 58 -8.43 -16.42 -8.78
CA GLY A 58 -7.56 -17.38 -8.11
C GLY A 58 -7.07 -16.90 -6.76
N ASP A 59 -6.37 -17.80 -6.08
CA ASP A 59 -5.80 -17.60 -4.75
C ASP A 59 -4.26 -17.61 -4.83
N LEU A 60 -3.62 -16.60 -4.23
CA LEU A 60 -2.17 -16.46 -4.22
C LEU A 60 -1.44 -17.57 -3.42
N THR A 61 -2.15 -18.34 -2.63
CA THR A 61 -1.60 -19.50 -1.91
C THR A 61 -1.67 -20.80 -2.73
N ARG A 62 -2.32 -20.77 -3.91
CA ARG A 62 -2.52 -21.96 -4.75
C ARG A 62 -1.58 -21.95 -5.96
N PRO A 63 -0.60 -22.88 -6.04
CA PRO A 63 0.38 -22.88 -7.14
C PRO A 63 -0.24 -22.94 -8.56
N ALA A 64 -1.32 -23.70 -8.74
CA ALA A 64 -1.99 -23.82 -10.04
C ALA A 64 -2.60 -22.47 -10.51
N ASP A 65 -3.19 -21.72 -9.58
CA ASP A 65 -3.80 -20.42 -9.88
C ASP A 65 -2.72 -19.40 -10.25
N ILE A 66 -1.57 -19.42 -9.55
CA ILE A 66 -0.42 -18.58 -9.88
C ILE A 66 0.17 -18.95 -11.23
N ALA A 67 0.33 -20.23 -11.53
CA ALA A 67 0.84 -20.69 -12.82
C ALA A 67 -0.05 -20.21 -13.98
N ALA A 68 -1.36 -20.34 -13.83
CA ALA A 68 -2.35 -19.86 -14.81
C ALA A 68 -2.30 -18.30 -14.95
N ALA A 69 -2.14 -17.59 -13.83
CA ALA A 69 -2.05 -16.14 -13.85
C ALA A 69 -0.76 -15.64 -14.50
N LEU A 70 0.36 -16.34 -14.32
CA LEU A 70 1.66 -16.01 -14.88
C LEU A 70 1.83 -16.40 -16.36
N ASP A 71 0.90 -17.19 -16.93
CA ASP A 71 1.01 -17.61 -18.33
C ASP A 71 1.21 -16.41 -19.25
N SER A 72 2.32 -16.41 -20.01
CA SER A 72 2.75 -15.33 -20.91
C SER A 72 3.02 -13.97 -20.23
N ALA A 73 3.00 -13.87 -18.90
CA ALA A 73 3.32 -12.63 -18.19
C ALA A 73 4.83 -12.42 -18.13
N ARG A 74 5.27 -11.20 -18.49
CA ARG A 74 6.68 -10.78 -18.44
C ARG A 74 7.01 -9.94 -17.21
N ARG A 75 6.01 -9.34 -16.56
CA ARG A 75 6.17 -8.48 -15.40
C ARG A 75 5.04 -8.73 -14.43
N MET A 76 5.32 -8.56 -13.14
CA MET A 76 4.32 -8.79 -12.10
C MET A 76 4.36 -7.68 -11.06
N PHE A 77 3.18 -7.25 -10.60
CA PHE A 77 3.01 -6.53 -9.35
C PHE A 77 2.42 -7.48 -8.32
N PHE A 78 3.19 -7.74 -7.25
CA PHE A 78 2.72 -8.50 -6.10
C PHE A 78 2.19 -7.56 -5.02
N SER A 79 0.91 -7.67 -4.75
CA SER A 79 0.20 -7.00 -3.66
C SER A 79 -0.88 -7.92 -3.11
N MET A 80 -1.08 -7.88 -1.81
CA MET A 80 -2.12 -8.65 -1.11
C MET A 80 -2.61 -7.85 0.10
N SER A 81 -3.89 -8.00 0.46
CA SER A 81 -4.47 -7.44 1.69
C SER A 81 -3.83 -8.05 2.94
N LEU A 82 -4.01 -7.35 4.09
CA LEU A 82 -3.57 -7.88 5.38
C LEU A 82 -4.18 -9.26 5.64
N ALA A 83 -3.30 -10.27 5.70
CA ALA A 83 -3.73 -11.65 5.99
C ALA A 83 -2.59 -12.46 6.61
N PRO A 84 -2.88 -13.42 7.49
CA PRO A 84 -1.88 -14.33 8.04
C PRO A 84 -1.15 -15.17 6.96
N SER A 85 -1.79 -15.41 5.81
CA SER A 85 -1.25 -16.16 4.68
C SER A 85 -0.30 -15.35 3.77
N TYR A 86 0.05 -14.10 4.14
CA TYR A 86 0.88 -13.23 3.30
C TYR A 86 2.23 -13.86 2.91
N LEU A 87 2.93 -14.48 3.87
CA LEU A 87 4.21 -15.15 3.61
C LEU A 87 4.03 -16.40 2.74
N GLU A 88 2.98 -17.18 2.97
CA GLU A 88 2.65 -18.35 2.14
C GLU A 88 2.41 -17.93 0.69
N ALA A 89 1.64 -16.88 0.47
CA ALA A 89 1.40 -16.32 -0.85
C ALA A 89 2.70 -15.84 -1.52
N ALA A 90 3.56 -15.13 -0.79
CA ALA A 90 4.85 -14.66 -1.30
C ALA A 90 5.77 -15.84 -1.69
N ALA A 91 5.84 -16.88 -0.85
CA ALA A 91 6.64 -18.07 -1.12
C ALA A 91 6.09 -18.87 -2.31
N THR A 92 4.77 -19.01 -2.42
CA THR A 92 4.12 -19.67 -3.56
C THR A 92 4.40 -18.92 -4.86
N VAL A 93 4.22 -17.58 -4.86
CA VAL A 93 4.53 -16.74 -6.03
C VAL A 93 6.00 -16.87 -6.42
N ALA A 94 6.93 -16.77 -5.47
CA ALA A 94 8.35 -16.87 -5.74
C ALA A 94 8.72 -18.24 -6.36
N THR A 95 8.16 -19.32 -5.81
CA THR A 95 8.43 -20.69 -6.26
C THR A 95 7.89 -20.93 -7.67
N VAL A 96 6.62 -20.56 -7.91
CA VAL A 96 5.96 -20.77 -9.20
C VAL A 96 6.57 -19.87 -10.27
N ALA A 97 6.82 -18.59 -9.97
CA ALA A 97 7.45 -17.67 -10.92
C ALA A 97 8.83 -18.15 -11.39
N ARG A 98 9.60 -18.78 -10.50
CA ARG A 98 10.87 -19.41 -10.88
C ARG A 98 10.70 -20.66 -11.74
N ALA A 99 9.66 -21.44 -11.50
CA ALA A 99 9.44 -22.72 -12.19
C ALA A 99 8.86 -22.54 -13.61
N VAL A 100 7.95 -21.57 -13.78
CA VAL A 100 7.19 -21.40 -15.04
C VAL A 100 7.35 -20.03 -15.66
N GLY A 101 7.87 -19.06 -14.90
CA GLY A 101 7.95 -17.67 -15.32
C GLY A 101 9.25 -17.33 -16.02
N ASP A 102 9.16 -16.30 -16.86
CA ASP A 102 10.29 -15.64 -17.50
C ASP A 102 10.09 -14.12 -17.27
N LEU A 103 10.07 -13.73 -15.98
CA LEU A 103 9.79 -12.36 -15.58
C LEU A 103 10.99 -11.43 -15.81
N ASP A 104 10.74 -10.30 -16.44
CA ASP A 104 11.68 -9.17 -16.52
C ASP A 104 11.70 -8.36 -15.23
N ALA A 105 10.59 -8.37 -14.46
CA ALA A 105 10.49 -7.73 -13.16
C ALA A 105 9.34 -8.27 -12.32
N LEU A 106 9.58 -8.36 -11.01
CA LEU A 106 8.58 -8.54 -9.96
C LEU A 106 8.65 -7.33 -9.03
N VAL A 107 7.62 -6.46 -9.06
CA VAL A 107 7.50 -5.35 -8.12
C VAL A 107 6.68 -5.84 -6.93
N ALA A 108 7.28 -5.91 -5.75
CA ALA A 108 6.64 -6.37 -4.53
C ALA A 108 6.37 -5.19 -3.59
N ILE A 109 5.10 -5.03 -3.18
CA ILE A 109 4.76 -4.04 -2.16
C ILE A 109 5.14 -4.55 -0.78
N SER A 110 5.78 -3.69 0.00
CA SER A 110 6.13 -3.91 1.39
C SER A 110 5.66 -2.72 2.23
N GLN A 111 6.34 -2.40 3.32
CA GLN A 111 6.03 -1.23 4.12
C GLN A 111 7.31 -0.63 4.73
N MET A 112 7.28 0.67 5.01
CA MET A 112 8.48 1.45 5.35
C MET A 112 9.20 0.92 6.59
N THR A 113 8.48 0.55 7.66
CA THR A 113 9.08 0.12 8.93
C THR A 113 9.90 -1.17 8.81
N VAL A 114 9.70 -1.95 7.75
CA VAL A 114 10.53 -3.13 7.42
C VAL A 114 12.01 -2.77 7.27
N SER A 115 12.33 -1.53 6.85
CA SER A 115 13.72 -1.04 6.75
C SER A 115 14.46 -0.98 8.09
N GLN A 116 13.72 -1.02 9.20
CA GLN A 116 14.25 -0.92 10.55
C GLN A 116 14.25 -2.28 11.27
N MET A 117 13.91 -3.35 10.55
CA MET A 117 13.85 -4.71 11.08
C MET A 117 15.07 -5.53 10.66
N ASP A 118 15.39 -6.50 11.48
CA ASP A 118 16.39 -7.55 11.23
C ASP A 118 15.82 -8.94 11.54
N ALA A 119 16.65 -9.96 11.43
CA ALA A 119 16.25 -11.34 11.68
C ALA A 119 15.79 -11.61 13.14
N LEU A 120 16.19 -10.79 14.08
CA LEU A 120 15.91 -10.94 15.51
C LEU A 120 14.83 -9.96 16.00
N SER A 121 14.34 -9.09 15.15
CA SER A 121 13.32 -8.09 15.51
C SER A 121 12.01 -8.73 15.92
N MET A 122 11.52 -8.38 17.12
CA MET A 122 10.28 -8.91 17.72
C MET A 122 9.32 -7.81 18.20
N GLY A 123 9.67 -6.54 17.98
CA GLY A 123 8.88 -5.40 18.44
C GLY A 123 7.78 -4.98 17.46
N GLU A 124 7.80 -5.49 16.25
CA GLU A 124 6.85 -5.19 15.19
C GLU A 124 5.63 -6.12 15.24
N SER A 125 4.55 -5.74 14.54
CA SER A 125 3.37 -6.59 14.41
C SER A 125 3.69 -7.88 13.64
N HIS A 126 2.85 -8.90 13.85
CA HIS A 126 2.97 -10.12 13.07
C HIS A 126 2.94 -9.83 11.56
N HIS A 127 2.08 -8.91 11.11
CA HIS A 127 1.99 -8.53 9.70
C HIS A 127 3.26 -7.86 9.18
N GLN A 128 3.88 -6.96 9.94
CA GLN A 128 5.17 -6.35 9.56
C GLN A 128 6.26 -7.40 9.44
N ARG A 129 6.28 -8.39 10.35
CA ARG A 129 7.21 -9.51 10.27
C ARG A 129 6.98 -10.36 9.02
N LEU A 130 5.72 -10.62 8.62
CA LEU A 130 5.43 -11.33 7.37
C LEU A 130 5.94 -10.56 6.14
N HIS A 131 5.84 -9.24 6.12
CA HIS A 131 6.41 -8.42 5.06
C HIS A 131 7.95 -8.52 5.02
N TRP A 132 8.60 -8.42 6.17
CA TRP A 132 10.06 -8.57 6.24
C TRP A 132 10.52 -9.94 5.72
N LEU A 133 9.88 -11.02 6.18
CA LEU A 133 10.17 -12.38 5.73
C LEU A 133 9.89 -12.56 4.24
N SER A 134 8.83 -11.96 3.72
CA SER A 134 8.49 -12.03 2.29
C SER A 134 9.54 -11.32 1.42
N GLU A 135 10.10 -10.20 1.88
CA GLU A 135 11.23 -9.57 1.20
C GLU A 135 12.44 -10.51 1.16
N GLN A 136 12.75 -11.23 2.26
CA GLN A 136 13.86 -12.20 2.25
C GLN A 136 13.58 -13.33 1.27
N VAL A 137 12.38 -13.89 1.24
CA VAL A 137 11.99 -14.94 0.28
C VAL A 137 12.16 -14.47 -1.16
N PHE A 138 11.68 -13.28 -1.50
CA PHE A 138 11.86 -12.71 -2.84
C PHE A 138 13.34 -12.46 -3.17
N ASN A 139 14.13 -11.95 -2.23
CA ASN A 139 15.57 -11.73 -2.42
C ASN A 139 16.34 -13.06 -2.66
N TRP A 140 16.00 -14.11 -1.92
CA TRP A 140 16.63 -15.43 -2.10
C TRP A 140 16.12 -16.16 -3.36
N SER A 141 14.99 -15.75 -3.90
CA SER A 141 14.40 -16.41 -5.07
C SER A 141 15.25 -16.29 -6.33
N GLY A 142 16.10 -15.27 -6.45
CA GLY A 142 16.83 -14.95 -7.67
C GLY A 142 15.97 -14.35 -8.80
N LEU A 143 14.72 -13.98 -8.50
CA LEU A 143 13.86 -13.24 -9.41
C LEU A 143 14.33 -11.77 -9.53
N PRO A 144 14.02 -11.09 -10.63
CA PRO A 144 14.34 -9.67 -10.81
C PRO A 144 13.40 -8.78 -9.99
N VAL A 145 13.61 -8.70 -8.67
CA VAL A 145 12.70 -8.07 -7.72
C VAL A 145 12.98 -6.58 -7.55
N VAL A 146 11.92 -5.80 -7.40
CA VAL A 146 11.93 -4.42 -6.91
C VAL A 146 11.02 -4.34 -5.70
N HIS A 147 11.53 -3.95 -4.54
CA HIS A 147 10.70 -3.72 -3.36
C HIS A 147 10.26 -2.26 -3.29
N VAL A 148 8.97 -2.02 -3.12
CA VAL A 148 8.44 -0.68 -2.81
C VAL A 148 7.94 -0.66 -1.36
N ARG A 149 8.45 0.28 -0.56
CA ARG A 149 8.14 0.43 0.87
C ARG A 149 7.42 1.76 1.11
N PRO A 150 6.11 1.82 0.90
CA PRO A 150 5.36 3.03 1.22
C PRO A 150 5.24 3.23 2.73
N THR A 151 5.13 4.49 3.13
CA THR A 151 4.70 4.89 4.46
C THR A 151 3.19 4.72 4.63
N LEU A 152 2.61 5.27 5.69
CA LEU A 152 1.18 5.19 5.98
C LEU A 152 0.35 5.83 4.86
N PHE A 153 -0.67 5.13 4.38
CA PHE A 153 -1.55 5.64 3.33
C PHE A 153 -2.56 6.65 3.85
N LEU A 154 -2.70 7.79 3.16
CA LEU A 154 -3.78 8.74 3.38
C LEU A 154 -5.16 8.16 3.07
N ASP A 155 -5.22 7.21 2.13
CA ASP A 155 -6.45 6.48 1.78
C ASP A 155 -6.83 5.40 2.83
N ASN A 156 -6.03 5.21 3.88
CA ASN A 156 -6.32 4.23 4.93
C ASN A 156 -7.60 4.62 5.69
N PRO A 157 -8.49 3.67 6.03
CA PRO A 157 -9.69 3.91 6.83
C PRO A 157 -9.45 4.63 8.16
N VAL A 158 -8.25 4.57 8.71
CA VAL A 158 -7.86 5.39 9.87
C VAL A 158 -8.03 6.89 9.59
N PHE A 159 -7.73 7.35 8.37
CA PHE A 159 -7.94 8.73 7.96
C PHE A 159 -9.29 8.96 7.28
N THR A 160 -9.69 8.08 6.35
CA THR A 160 -10.87 8.29 5.50
C THR A 160 -12.19 7.90 6.15
N THR A 161 -12.14 7.20 7.28
CA THR A 161 -13.33 6.80 8.05
C THR A 161 -13.24 7.28 9.48
N VAL A 162 -12.20 6.87 10.23
CA VAL A 162 -12.10 7.18 11.67
C VAL A 162 -11.85 8.67 11.90
N ALA A 163 -10.79 9.22 11.30
CA ALA A 163 -10.49 10.65 11.44
C ALA A 163 -11.55 11.51 10.72
N ALA A 164 -12.02 11.09 9.55
CA ALA A 164 -13.06 11.82 8.81
C ALA A 164 -14.31 12.04 9.67
N ARG A 165 -14.80 11.00 10.36
CA ARG A 165 -15.94 11.11 11.26
C ARG A 165 -15.70 12.12 12.37
N THR A 166 -14.57 12.07 13.06
CA THR A 166 -14.30 13.00 14.18
C THR A 166 -14.01 14.42 13.69
N ILE A 167 -13.50 14.59 12.47
CA ILE A 167 -13.36 15.89 11.82
C ILE A 167 -14.74 16.48 11.49
N ALA A 168 -15.66 15.67 10.95
CA ALA A 168 -17.03 16.07 10.67
C ALA A 168 -17.78 16.49 11.95
N ASP A 169 -17.70 15.64 12.99
CA ASP A 169 -18.46 15.83 14.24
C ASP A 169 -17.93 16.98 15.12
N SER A 170 -16.62 17.18 15.19
CA SER A 170 -15.99 18.07 16.17
C SER A 170 -14.77 18.86 15.70
N GLY A 171 -14.41 18.76 14.43
CA GLY A 171 -13.19 19.42 13.92
C GLY A 171 -11.89 18.83 14.50
N THR A 172 -11.89 17.56 14.93
CA THR A 172 -10.72 16.96 15.56
C THR A 172 -10.24 15.69 14.86
N ILE A 173 -8.93 15.51 14.76
CA ILE A 173 -8.31 14.23 14.42
C ILE A 173 -7.93 13.53 15.72
N ARG A 174 -8.56 12.40 16.01
CA ARG A 174 -8.39 11.67 17.29
C ARG A 174 -7.67 10.34 17.01
N LEU A 175 -6.34 10.35 17.11
CA LEU A 175 -5.49 9.18 16.87
C LEU A 175 -4.43 9.06 17.97
N PRO A 176 -3.92 7.84 18.24
CA PRO A 176 -2.96 7.57 19.31
C PRO A 176 -1.50 7.69 18.83
N PHE A 177 -1.15 8.72 18.04
CA PHE A 177 0.17 8.83 17.39
C PHE A 177 1.17 9.66 18.18
N GLY A 178 0.74 10.29 19.30
CA GLY A 178 1.62 11.13 20.12
C GLY A 178 2.17 12.32 19.36
N THR A 179 3.45 12.59 19.58
CA THR A 179 4.21 13.65 18.91
C THR A 179 5.10 13.12 17.78
N GLY A 180 4.96 11.84 17.42
CA GLY A 180 5.76 11.21 16.36
C GLY A 180 5.44 11.81 15.00
N ARG A 181 6.48 11.90 14.17
CA ARG A 181 6.39 12.44 12.82
C ARG A 181 6.07 11.35 11.82
N THR A 182 5.40 11.72 10.75
CA THR A 182 5.03 10.82 9.66
C THR A 182 4.96 11.61 8.35
N SER A 183 5.14 10.93 7.25
CA SER A 183 5.04 11.47 5.89
C SER A 183 4.00 10.69 5.08
N PRO A 184 2.70 10.84 5.38
CA PRO A 184 1.65 10.04 4.75
C PRO A 184 1.66 10.20 3.23
N ILE A 185 1.39 9.10 2.51
CA ILE A 185 1.41 9.05 1.04
C ILE A 185 0.05 8.60 0.52
N THR A 186 -0.32 9.03 -0.69
CA THR A 186 -1.52 8.52 -1.35
C THR A 186 -1.27 7.20 -2.07
N THR A 187 -2.28 6.37 -2.16
CA THR A 187 -2.23 5.16 -2.99
C THR A 187 -2.11 5.48 -4.48
N ASP A 188 -2.52 6.67 -4.91
CA ASP A 188 -2.32 7.17 -6.28
C ASP A 188 -0.83 7.37 -6.59
N ASP A 189 -0.06 7.93 -5.65
CA ASP A 189 1.38 8.11 -5.81
C ASP A 189 2.12 6.79 -5.87
N VAL A 190 1.77 5.85 -4.99
CA VAL A 190 2.34 4.50 -5.02
C VAL A 190 2.01 3.80 -6.33
N ALA A 191 0.77 3.90 -6.81
CA ALA A 191 0.37 3.33 -8.09
C ALA A 191 1.10 3.97 -9.28
N ARG A 192 1.35 5.29 -9.26
CA ARG A 192 2.14 5.99 -10.29
C ARG A 192 3.57 5.44 -10.35
N VAL A 193 4.22 5.25 -9.20
CA VAL A 193 5.57 4.67 -9.10
C VAL A 193 5.58 3.24 -9.60
N VAL A 194 4.69 2.38 -9.11
CA VAL A 194 4.61 0.98 -9.55
C VAL A 194 4.36 0.87 -11.05
N ALA A 195 3.44 1.66 -11.60
CA ALA A 195 3.15 1.66 -13.03
C ALA A 195 4.33 2.18 -13.87
N ALA A 196 5.13 3.12 -13.36
CA ALA A 196 6.35 3.58 -14.03
C ALA A 196 7.41 2.47 -14.06
N ILE A 197 7.66 1.82 -12.93
CA ILE A 197 8.61 0.70 -12.83
C ILE A 197 8.19 -0.46 -13.75
N LEU A 198 6.90 -0.84 -13.72
CA LEU A 198 6.39 -1.90 -14.60
C LEU A 198 6.43 -1.53 -16.09
N THR A 199 6.49 -0.25 -16.42
CA THR A 199 6.64 0.21 -17.81
C THR A 199 8.08 0.12 -18.29
N ASP A 200 9.05 0.43 -17.44
CA ASP A 200 10.50 0.33 -17.70
C ASP A 200 11.22 -0.12 -16.43
N PRO A 201 11.33 -1.44 -16.18
CA PRO A 201 11.88 -1.96 -14.94
C PRO A 201 13.40 -1.92 -14.83
N GLY A 202 14.13 -1.85 -15.97
CA GLY A 202 15.58 -2.01 -16.00
C GLY A 202 16.35 -1.20 -14.97
N PRO A 203 16.07 0.11 -14.78
CA PRO A 203 16.77 0.95 -13.80
C PRO A 203 16.52 0.59 -12.34
N TYR A 204 15.51 -0.24 -12.05
CA TYR A 204 15.00 -0.44 -10.69
C TYR A 204 15.18 -1.86 -10.16
N VAL A 205 15.42 -2.86 -11.03
CA VAL A 205 15.63 -4.25 -10.60
C VAL A 205 16.74 -4.35 -9.56
N GLY A 206 16.48 -5.06 -8.46
CA GLY A 206 17.37 -5.22 -7.32
C GLY A 206 17.33 -4.04 -6.32
N ARG A 207 16.50 -3.02 -6.56
CA ARG A 207 16.39 -1.86 -5.66
C ARG A 207 15.26 -2.01 -4.65
N VAL A 208 15.45 -1.34 -3.51
CA VAL A 208 14.44 -1.08 -2.50
C VAL A 208 14.11 0.41 -2.56
N LEU A 209 12.85 0.74 -2.75
CA LEU A 209 12.37 2.10 -2.96
C LEU A 209 11.40 2.50 -1.84
N GLU A 210 11.84 3.42 -0.99
CA GLU A 210 11.00 3.99 0.06
C GLU A 210 10.17 5.14 -0.52
N LEU A 211 8.85 5.08 -0.30
CA LEU A 211 7.89 6.02 -0.86
C LEU A 211 7.20 6.79 0.25
N THR A 212 7.34 8.11 0.22
CA THR A 212 6.77 9.01 1.23
C THR A 212 5.93 10.11 0.58
N GLY A 213 5.06 10.72 1.37
CA GLY A 213 4.51 12.03 1.07
C GLY A 213 5.61 13.11 1.07
N PRO A 214 5.28 14.33 0.67
CA PRO A 214 6.27 15.39 0.42
C PRO A 214 6.83 16.04 1.70
N ARG A 215 6.25 15.71 2.87
CA ARG A 215 6.66 16.28 4.17
C ARG A 215 6.57 15.25 5.28
N SER A 216 7.60 15.22 6.15
CA SER A 216 7.51 14.54 7.44
C SER A 216 7.12 15.56 8.50
N GLN A 217 6.00 15.32 9.19
CA GLN A 217 5.44 16.24 10.19
C GLN A 217 4.67 15.46 11.27
N ASP A 218 4.46 16.08 12.42
CA ASP A 218 3.61 15.50 13.45
C ASP A 218 2.11 15.66 13.09
N MET A 219 1.25 15.10 13.91
CA MET A 219 -0.18 15.16 13.64
C MET A 219 -0.79 16.57 13.79
N ASN A 220 -0.10 17.51 14.46
CA ASN A 220 -0.53 18.93 14.45
C ASN A 220 -0.31 19.52 13.07
N GLY A 221 0.87 19.31 12.47
CA GLY A 221 1.14 19.74 11.09
C GLY A 221 0.17 19.10 10.07
N VAL A 222 -0.16 17.81 10.25
CA VAL A 222 -1.20 17.15 9.45
C VAL A 222 -2.55 17.84 9.64
N ALA A 223 -2.98 18.13 10.88
CA ALA A 223 -4.23 18.82 11.16
C ALA A 223 -4.31 20.23 10.57
N GLU A 224 -3.17 20.96 10.54
CA GLU A 224 -3.08 22.26 9.87
C GLU A 224 -3.34 22.15 8.36
N GLU A 225 -2.82 21.11 7.69
CA GLU A 225 -3.12 20.86 6.28
C GLU A 225 -4.61 20.56 6.05
N TYR A 226 -5.23 19.76 6.91
CA TYR A 226 -6.68 19.55 6.90
C TYR A 226 -7.46 20.85 7.09
N ALA A 227 -7.03 21.70 8.03
CA ALA A 227 -7.69 22.97 8.29
C ALA A 227 -7.65 23.91 7.07
N ARG A 228 -6.51 23.99 6.37
CA ARG A 228 -6.38 24.76 5.13
C ARG A 228 -7.27 24.21 4.03
N ALA A 229 -7.23 22.91 3.77
CA ALA A 229 -8.02 22.24 2.74
C ALA A 229 -9.54 22.42 2.96
N LEU A 230 -9.99 22.29 4.21
CA LEU A 230 -11.40 22.38 4.57
C LEU A 230 -11.89 23.81 4.83
N SER A 231 -10.97 24.80 4.91
CA SER A 231 -11.25 26.21 5.24
C SER A 231 -12.00 26.35 6.59
N ARG A 232 -11.69 25.50 7.55
CA ARG A 232 -12.22 25.52 8.93
C ARG A 232 -11.20 24.96 9.91
N PRO A 233 -11.27 25.30 11.21
CA PRO A 233 -10.36 24.76 12.20
C PRO A 233 -10.42 23.23 12.27
N VAL A 234 -9.24 22.61 12.24
CA VAL A 234 -9.05 21.18 12.54
C VAL A 234 -7.87 21.07 13.49
N THR A 235 -8.02 20.31 14.56
CA THR A 235 -6.97 20.13 15.57
C THR A 235 -6.70 18.66 15.83
N TYR A 236 -5.48 18.35 16.25
CA TYR A 236 -5.13 16.99 16.67
C TYR A 236 -5.37 16.80 18.17
N VAL A 237 -5.92 15.66 18.53
CA VAL A 237 -6.09 15.21 19.91
C VAL A 237 -5.44 13.83 20.04
N ASP A 238 -4.32 13.79 20.76
CA ASP A 238 -3.69 12.51 21.13
C ASP A 238 -4.55 11.76 22.14
N ILE A 239 -4.95 10.55 21.79
CA ILE A 239 -5.74 9.70 22.71
C ILE A 239 -4.90 8.49 23.14
N PRO A 240 -5.08 8.00 24.39
CA PRO A 240 -4.38 6.80 24.83
C PRO A 240 -4.66 5.59 23.92
N PRO A 241 -3.64 4.78 23.56
CA PRO A 241 -3.83 3.60 22.70
C PRO A 241 -4.91 2.64 23.21
N GLU A 242 -5.03 2.46 24.54
CA GLU A 242 -6.03 1.58 25.14
C GLU A 242 -7.46 2.12 24.97
N MET A 243 -7.61 3.45 24.98
CA MET A 243 -8.89 4.10 24.72
C MET A 243 -9.26 3.96 23.26
N TRP A 244 -8.30 4.17 22.35
CA TRP A 244 -8.50 4.00 20.91
C TRP A 244 -8.89 2.56 20.57
N ALA A 245 -8.21 1.55 21.15
CA ALA A 245 -8.57 0.15 21.00
C ALA A 245 -10.02 -0.13 21.38
N LYS A 246 -10.45 0.34 22.55
CA LYS A 246 -11.80 0.07 23.08
C LYS A 246 -12.90 0.82 22.34
N GLN A 247 -12.67 2.09 21.97
CA GLN A 247 -13.71 2.97 21.43
C GLN A 247 -13.78 2.96 19.90
N VAL A 248 -12.67 2.66 19.22
CA VAL A 248 -12.56 2.76 17.77
C VAL A 248 -12.38 1.39 17.13
N LEU A 249 -11.32 0.66 17.50
CA LEU A 249 -11.01 -0.60 16.82
C LEU A 249 -12.06 -1.69 17.14
N ALA A 250 -12.45 -1.82 18.39
CA ALA A 250 -13.48 -2.79 18.80
C ALA A 250 -14.83 -2.51 18.10
N ALA A 251 -15.20 -1.23 17.95
CA ALA A 251 -16.42 -0.84 17.24
C ALA A 251 -16.33 -1.08 15.71
N ALA A 252 -15.14 -1.11 15.16
CA ALA A 252 -14.91 -1.38 13.73
C ALA A 252 -14.95 -2.88 13.37
N GLY A 253 -14.89 -3.79 14.34
CA GLY A 253 -15.02 -5.23 14.14
C GLY A 253 -13.93 -5.84 13.25
N LEU A 254 -12.71 -5.31 13.30
CA LEU A 254 -11.62 -5.66 12.36
C LEU A 254 -10.97 -7.02 12.63
N GLY A 255 -11.22 -7.61 13.79
CA GLY A 255 -10.59 -8.84 14.23
C GLY A 255 -9.17 -8.65 14.80
N PRO A 256 -8.72 -9.60 15.67
CA PRO A 256 -7.52 -9.42 16.50
C PRO A 256 -6.22 -9.23 15.70
N TYR A 257 -6.10 -9.83 14.54
CA TYR A 257 -4.91 -9.70 13.68
C TYR A 257 -4.71 -8.27 13.15
N VAL A 258 -5.79 -7.63 12.70
CA VAL A 258 -5.75 -6.26 12.19
C VAL A 258 -5.63 -5.26 13.35
N GLU A 259 -6.31 -5.51 14.46
CA GLU A 259 -6.23 -4.67 15.67
C GLU A 259 -4.79 -4.63 16.23
N GLU A 260 -4.15 -5.80 16.37
CA GLU A 260 -2.75 -5.90 16.80
C GLU A 260 -1.82 -5.11 15.88
N HIS A 261 -2.01 -5.24 14.57
CA HIS A 261 -1.22 -4.48 13.59
C HIS A 261 -1.42 -2.97 13.76
N LEU A 262 -2.65 -2.49 13.85
CA LEU A 262 -2.96 -1.06 13.98
C LEU A 262 -2.44 -0.46 15.29
N LEU A 263 -2.53 -1.21 16.42
CA LEU A 263 -1.97 -0.79 17.70
C LEU A 263 -0.45 -0.71 17.65
N THR A 264 0.19 -1.65 16.96
CA THR A 264 1.65 -1.60 16.73
C THR A 264 2.02 -0.40 15.86
N VAL A 265 1.29 -0.13 14.79
CA VAL A 265 1.50 1.06 13.94
C VAL A 265 1.40 2.35 14.79
N ALA A 266 0.40 2.44 15.65
CA ALA A 266 0.24 3.59 16.55
C ALA A 266 1.44 3.73 17.52
N ARG A 267 1.89 2.64 18.12
CA ARG A 267 3.07 2.64 19.00
C ARG A 267 4.33 3.09 18.24
N LEU A 268 4.55 2.57 17.04
CA LEU A 268 5.71 2.94 16.23
C LEU A 268 5.69 4.42 15.80
N HIS A 269 4.50 5.00 15.59
CA HIS A 269 4.37 6.46 15.42
C HIS A 269 4.83 7.21 16.67
N ARG A 270 4.34 6.82 17.85
CA ARG A 270 4.75 7.44 19.13
C ARG A 270 6.27 7.35 19.37
N GLU A 271 6.90 6.27 18.91
CA GLU A 271 8.34 6.04 18.94
C GLU A 271 9.10 6.77 17.82
N ASN A 272 8.44 7.60 17.04
CA ASN A 272 8.98 8.34 15.89
C ASN A 272 9.60 7.46 14.78
N ARG A 273 9.14 6.21 14.64
CA ARG A 273 9.66 5.24 13.65
C ARG A 273 9.19 5.53 12.22
N TYR A 274 8.23 6.43 12.03
CA TYR A 274 7.72 6.88 10.73
C TYR A 274 8.31 8.21 10.25
N ASP A 275 9.24 8.81 11.01
CA ASP A 275 9.92 10.05 10.62
C ASP A 275 10.92 9.79 9.50
N ARG A 276 10.43 9.83 8.28
CA ARG A 276 11.20 9.63 7.05
C ARG A 276 10.63 10.46 5.92
N MET A 277 11.52 10.98 5.05
CA MET A 277 11.13 11.68 3.84
C MET A 277 12.08 11.31 2.70
N THR A 278 11.53 11.03 1.53
CA THR A 278 12.28 10.75 0.30
C THR A 278 11.69 11.53 -0.87
N THR A 279 12.47 11.70 -1.93
CA THR A 279 12.07 12.29 -3.22
C THR A 279 11.74 11.23 -4.28
N THR A 280 11.72 9.97 -3.88
CA THR A 280 11.59 8.80 -4.79
C THR A 280 10.37 8.88 -5.70
N VAL A 281 9.22 9.38 -5.20
CA VAL A 281 8.01 9.55 -6.03
C VAL A 281 8.28 10.51 -7.18
N GLU A 282 8.87 11.67 -6.90
CA GLU A 282 9.18 12.69 -7.90
C GLU A 282 10.26 12.20 -8.87
N GLU A 283 11.34 11.59 -8.36
CA GLU A 283 12.44 11.06 -9.17
C GLU A 283 11.95 10.04 -10.21
N ILE A 284 11.00 9.18 -9.85
CA ILE A 284 10.50 8.12 -10.73
C ILE A 284 9.38 8.61 -11.65
N THR A 285 8.51 9.51 -11.14
CA THR A 285 7.28 9.87 -11.87
C THR A 285 7.35 11.24 -12.55
N GLY A 286 8.39 12.04 -12.26
CA GLY A 286 8.53 13.43 -12.71
C GLY A 286 7.54 14.40 -12.05
N ARG A 287 6.80 13.97 -11.02
CA ARG A 287 5.85 14.78 -10.25
C ARG A 287 6.04 14.51 -8.77
N PRO A 288 6.02 15.54 -7.90
CA PRO A 288 6.06 15.35 -6.46
C PRO A 288 4.90 14.47 -5.97
N ALA A 289 5.07 13.90 -4.78
CA ALA A 289 3.98 13.23 -4.08
C ALA A 289 2.91 14.26 -3.69
N GLU A 290 1.63 13.82 -3.69
CA GLU A 290 0.48 14.61 -3.25
C GLU A 290 0.59 14.95 -1.76
N SER A 291 0.41 16.22 -1.40
CA SER A 291 0.38 16.64 0.01
C SER A 291 -0.94 16.23 0.68
N VAL A 292 -0.97 16.27 2.02
CA VAL A 292 -2.20 16.06 2.79
C VAL A 292 -3.27 17.07 2.40
N GLU A 293 -2.89 18.33 2.22
CA GLU A 293 -3.79 19.41 1.82
C GLU A 293 -4.44 19.14 0.45
N GLU A 294 -3.65 18.73 -0.54
CA GLU A 294 -4.16 18.39 -1.88
C GLU A 294 -5.09 17.17 -1.84
N PHE A 295 -4.70 16.12 -1.10
CA PHE A 295 -5.53 14.94 -0.90
C PHE A 295 -6.89 15.29 -0.28
N VAL A 296 -6.88 16.03 0.82
CA VAL A 296 -8.11 16.45 1.52
C VAL A 296 -8.97 17.37 0.66
N THR A 297 -8.34 18.27 -0.12
CA THR A 297 -9.05 19.14 -1.06
C THR A 297 -9.79 18.31 -2.11
N ARG A 298 -9.14 17.32 -2.67
CA ARG A 298 -9.70 16.39 -3.67
C ARG A 298 -10.80 15.49 -3.10
N GLN A 299 -10.68 15.12 -1.83
CA GLN A 299 -11.61 14.22 -1.14
C GLN A 299 -12.53 14.95 -0.15
N ARG A 300 -12.78 16.23 -0.37
CA ARG A 300 -13.45 17.12 0.59
C ARG A 300 -14.77 16.56 1.13
N ASP A 301 -15.54 15.87 0.28
CA ASP A 301 -16.84 15.31 0.65
C ASP A 301 -16.75 14.25 1.77
N LEU A 302 -15.62 13.55 1.89
CA LEU A 302 -15.39 12.59 2.99
C LEU A 302 -15.35 13.28 4.36
N PHE A 303 -14.99 14.55 4.40
CA PHE A 303 -14.75 15.32 5.63
C PHE A 303 -15.79 16.40 5.86
N ALA A 304 -16.77 16.53 4.97
CA ALA A 304 -17.94 17.40 5.14
C ALA A 304 -18.86 16.79 6.20
N GLY A 305 -19.23 17.58 7.24
CA GLY A 305 -20.21 17.21 8.26
C GLY A 305 -21.63 17.36 7.76
#